data_3b38768f098c34a0703f8ad676e24c26
#
_entry.id   3b38768f098c34a0703f8ad676e24c26
#
_cell.length_a   1.000
_cell.length_b   1.000
_cell.length_c   1.000
_cell.angle_alpha   90.00
_cell.angle_beta   90.00
_cell.angle_gamma   90.00
#
_symmetry.space_group_name_H-M   'P 1'
#
loop_
_entity.id
_entity.type
_entity.pdbx_description
1 polymer ?
#
loop_
_entity_poly.entity_id
_entity_poly.type
_entity_poly.pdbx_seq_one_letter_code
_entity_poly.pdbx_strand_id
1 'polypeptide(L)'
;MESEAEPSSKELLKIYDTTLAEKLMQKLLPMIENCAKQTRSEKVVVAVSGGSGSGKTVTALLLSCFLKEKGIENYILSGDAYPHRIPKYNDAERLQIFRENAIVGMLKEQTYTEERCTIIQEFQKAGNDADEKHVGKYSWYESYLRNGRKALENYLGTEKEINFEEVNRLVHAFKAGGEKLWVRHMGREETELWYEEKDFTGIKVLLVEWTHSNSEYYSGVDIPIYLDSTPRETL
;
A
#
# COMPACT_ATOMS: atom_id res chain seq x y z
N MET A 1 -28.82 -5.50 6.04
CA MET A 1 -27.64 -4.96 6.74
C MET A 1 -27.72 -3.45 6.59
N GLU A 2 -28.03 -2.76 7.69
CA GLU A 2 -28.02 -1.29 7.70
C GLU A 2 -26.58 -0.84 7.47
N SER A 3 -26.34 -0.06 6.43
CA SER A 3 -25.06 0.60 6.23
C SER A 3 -24.93 1.63 7.37
N GLU A 4 -24.04 1.38 8.31
CA GLU A 4 -23.61 2.45 9.23
C GLU A 4 -23.18 3.64 8.37
N ALA A 5 -23.81 4.77 8.58
CA ALA A 5 -23.51 5.99 7.85
C ALA A 5 -22.04 6.37 8.15
N GLU A 6 -21.26 6.63 7.11
CA GLU A 6 -19.89 7.10 7.30
C GLU A 6 -19.88 8.36 8.20
N PRO A 7 -18.98 8.41 9.20
CA PRO A 7 -18.94 9.54 10.12
C PRO A 7 -18.69 10.85 9.36
N SER A 8 -19.37 11.90 9.74
CA SER A 8 -19.21 13.23 9.14
C SER A 8 -17.78 13.76 9.38
N SER A 9 -17.31 14.66 8.51
CA SER A 9 -15.98 15.30 8.67
C SER A 9 -15.81 15.91 10.06
N LYS A 10 -16.86 16.49 10.66
CA LYS A 10 -16.83 17.07 12.01
C LYS A 10 -16.68 16.04 13.11
N GLU A 11 -17.20 14.84 12.93
CA GLU A 11 -17.04 13.72 13.87
C GLU A 11 -15.64 13.14 13.80
N LEU A 12 -15.10 12.94 12.60
CA LEU A 12 -13.73 12.48 12.41
C LEU A 12 -12.69 13.43 13.07
N LEU A 13 -12.86 14.74 12.89
CA LEU A 13 -11.97 15.74 13.50
C LEU A 13 -12.04 15.80 15.04
N LYS A 14 -13.06 15.23 15.66
CA LYS A 14 -13.15 15.10 17.13
C LYS A 14 -12.54 13.82 17.68
N ILE A 15 -12.44 12.78 16.86
CA ILE A 15 -11.99 11.45 17.29
C ILE A 15 -10.47 11.33 17.18
N TYR A 16 -9.85 11.96 16.19
CA TYR A 16 -8.43 11.82 15.90
C TYR A 16 -7.61 13.04 16.32
N ASP A 17 -6.33 12.82 16.64
CA ASP A 17 -5.36 13.92 16.80
C ASP A 17 -5.11 14.58 15.45
N THR A 18 -5.52 15.84 15.32
CA THR A 18 -5.44 16.62 14.08
C THR A 18 -4.10 17.33 13.88
N THR A 19 -3.26 17.35 14.90
CA THR A 19 -2.04 18.19 14.94
C THR A 19 -1.12 17.99 13.73
N LEU A 20 -0.89 16.73 13.33
CA LEU A 20 -0.06 16.42 12.16
C LEU A 20 -0.74 16.88 10.87
N ALA A 21 -2.02 16.57 10.71
CA ALA A 21 -2.78 16.90 9.51
C ALA A 21 -2.92 18.41 9.31
N GLU A 22 -3.09 19.19 10.39
CA GLU A 22 -3.11 20.66 10.36
C GLU A 22 -1.78 21.22 9.87
N LYS A 23 -0.65 20.72 10.39
CA LYS A 23 0.70 21.12 9.94
C LYS A 23 0.94 20.76 8.48
N LEU A 24 0.47 19.58 8.05
CA LEU A 24 0.56 19.16 6.65
C LEU A 24 -0.29 20.07 5.76
N MET A 25 -1.51 20.41 6.15
CA MET A 25 -2.41 21.29 5.37
C MET A 25 -1.83 22.68 5.14
N GLN A 26 -1.14 23.28 6.12
CA GLN A 26 -0.47 24.56 5.96
C GLN A 26 0.55 24.58 4.82
N LYS A 27 1.22 23.43 4.59
CA LYS A 27 2.18 23.26 3.49
C LYS A 27 1.51 22.80 2.20
N LEU A 28 0.51 21.94 2.31
CA LEU A 28 -0.13 21.28 1.19
C LEU A 28 -0.96 22.26 0.35
N LEU A 29 -1.71 23.17 0.96
CA LEU A 29 -2.56 24.13 0.24
C LEU A 29 -1.78 24.96 -0.79
N PRO A 30 -0.68 25.65 -0.42
CA PRO A 30 0.10 26.41 -1.41
C PRO A 30 0.76 25.51 -2.47
N MET A 31 1.07 24.25 -2.16
CA MET A 31 1.60 23.31 -3.14
C MET A 31 0.52 22.90 -4.16
N ILE A 32 -0.72 22.62 -3.73
CA ILE A 32 -1.85 22.34 -4.61
C ILE A 32 -2.10 23.51 -5.56
N GLU A 33 -2.16 24.74 -5.04
CA GLU A 33 -2.34 25.94 -5.85
C GLU A 33 -1.22 26.14 -6.87
N ASN A 34 0.02 25.89 -6.49
CA ASN A 34 1.17 25.97 -7.38
C ASN A 34 1.13 24.91 -8.48
N CYS A 35 0.82 23.65 -8.13
CA CYS A 35 0.69 22.59 -9.10
C CYS A 35 -0.41 22.90 -10.13
N ALA A 36 -1.58 23.35 -9.67
CA ALA A 36 -2.68 23.73 -10.55
C ALA A 36 -2.29 24.84 -11.55
N LYS A 37 -1.54 25.86 -11.09
CA LYS A 37 -1.04 26.93 -11.96
C LYS A 37 0.00 26.45 -12.97
N GLN A 38 0.93 25.57 -12.55
CA GLN A 38 2.01 25.09 -13.43
C GLN A 38 1.51 24.11 -14.49
N THR A 39 0.61 23.20 -14.13
CA THR A 39 0.07 22.21 -15.06
C THR A 39 -1.08 22.74 -15.92
N ARG A 40 -1.59 23.91 -15.60
CA ARG A 40 -2.85 24.47 -16.18
C ARG A 40 -4.02 23.49 -16.05
N SER A 41 -3.99 22.66 -15.05
CA SER A 41 -5.02 21.68 -14.70
C SER A 41 -5.47 21.92 -13.27
N GLU A 42 -6.78 21.90 -13.03
CA GLU A 42 -7.30 21.95 -11.67
C GLU A 42 -7.19 20.61 -10.93
N LYS A 43 -6.75 19.55 -11.61
CA LYS A 43 -6.63 18.19 -11.05
C LYS A 43 -5.23 17.96 -10.50
N VAL A 44 -5.13 17.71 -9.20
CA VAL A 44 -3.87 17.47 -8.47
C VAL A 44 -3.91 16.13 -7.77
N VAL A 45 -2.83 15.37 -7.87
CA VAL A 45 -2.67 14.06 -7.22
C VAL A 45 -1.71 14.18 -6.05
N VAL A 46 -2.21 13.92 -4.85
CA VAL A 46 -1.44 13.90 -3.61
C VAL A 46 -1.29 12.45 -3.15
N ALA A 47 -0.09 11.97 -3.00
CA ALA A 47 0.19 10.62 -2.52
C ALA A 47 0.56 10.64 -1.04
N VAL A 48 -0.12 9.84 -0.23
CA VAL A 48 0.20 9.62 1.20
C VAL A 48 0.79 8.23 1.34
N SER A 49 2.10 8.15 1.52
CA SER A 49 2.88 6.91 1.65
C SER A 49 3.49 6.75 3.04
N GLY A 50 3.97 5.56 3.33
CA GLY A 50 4.63 5.22 4.61
C GLY A 50 4.46 3.75 4.94
N GLY A 51 5.15 3.27 5.97
CA GLY A 51 5.08 1.89 6.44
C GLY A 51 3.69 1.46 6.93
N SER A 52 3.50 0.17 7.15
CA SER A 52 2.28 -0.32 7.83
C SER A 52 2.21 0.28 9.23
N GLY A 53 1.02 0.71 9.65
CA GLY A 53 0.82 1.34 10.97
C GLY A 53 1.27 2.82 11.07
N SER A 54 1.85 3.42 10.02
CA SER A 54 2.31 4.83 10.06
C SER A 54 1.19 5.89 10.07
N GLY A 55 -0.08 5.49 10.10
CA GLY A 55 -1.21 6.42 10.14
C GLY A 55 -1.65 6.99 8.80
N LYS A 56 -1.26 6.40 7.67
CA LYS A 56 -1.62 6.85 6.31
C LYS A 56 -3.11 7.09 6.12
N THR A 57 -3.93 6.11 6.47
CA THR A 57 -5.38 6.16 6.29
C THR A 57 -6.00 7.28 7.11
N VAL A 58 -5.63 7.42 8.38
CA VAL A 58 -6.10 8.51 9.25
C VAL A 58 -5.65 9.87 8.70
N THR A 59 -4.39 9.98 8.30
CA THR A 59 -3.86 11.22 7.71
C THR A 59 -4.62 11.60 6.44
N ALA A 60 -4.86 10.65 5.53
CA ALA A 60 -5.62 10.90 4.30
C ALA A 60 -7.05 11.34 4.59
N LEU A 61 -7.73 10.71 5.56
CA LEU A 61 -9.06 11.10 6.01
C LEU A 61 -9.10 12.53 6.56
N LEU A 62 -8.17 12.88 7.43
CA LEU A 62 -8.09 14.23 8.01
C LEU A 62 -7.77 15.29 6.95
N LEU A 63 -6.83 15.01 6.03
CA LEU A 63 -6.53 15.89 4.91
C LEU A 63 -7.76 16.08 4.01
N SER A 64 -8.51 15.02 3.74
CA SER A 64 -9.77 15.10 2.98
C SER A 64 -10.78 16.02 3.67
N CYS A 65 -10.96 15.89 4.99
CA CYS A 65 -11.85 16.75 5.76
C CYS A 65 -11.44 18.23 5.66
N PHE A 66 -10.16 18.54 5.88
CA PHE A 66 -9.66 19.91 5.80
C PHE A 66 -9.76 20.51 4.39
N LEU A 67 -9.51 19.72 3.35
CA LEU A 67 -9.72 20.16 1.96
C LEU A 67 -11.18 20.54 1.70
N LYS A 68 -12.13 19.71 2.14
CA LYS A 68 -13.57 19.99 2.03
C LYS A 68 -13.97 21.25 2.78
N GLU A 69 -13.44 21.51 3.99
CA GLU A 69 -13.67 22.75 4.73
C GLU A 69 -13.16 24.00 3.98
N LYS A 70 -12.17 23.84 3.11
CA LYS A 70 -11.66 24.90 2.21
C LYS A 70 -12.40 24.98 0.87
N GLY A 71 -13.47 24.20 0.68
CA GLY A 71 -14.22 24.13 -0.59
C GLY A 71 -13.44 23.44 -1.72
N ILE A 72 -12.47 22.59 -1.38
CA ILE A 72 -11.71 21.78 -2.33
C ILE A 72 -12.25 20.35 -2.31
N GLU A 73 -13.08 20.02 -3.32
CA GLU A 73 -13.60 18.68 -3.47
C GLU A 73 -12.49 17.69 -3.79
N ASN A 74 -12.51 16.57 -3.10
CA ASN A 74 -11.45 15.56 -3.19
C ASN A 74 -12.01 14.14 -3.04
N TYR A 75 -11.21 13.17 -3.49
CA TYR A 75 -11.50 11.75 -3.37
C TYR A 75 -10.29 11.02 -2.81
N ILE A 76 -10.51 10.08 -1.87
CA ILE A 76 -9.46 9.20 -1.35
C ILE A 76 -9.49 7.90 -2.14
N LEU A 77 -8.37 7.59 -2.82
CA LEU A 77 -8.14 6.33 -3.50
C LEU A 77 -7.24 5.45 -2.62
N SER A 78 -7.74 4.31 -2.18
CA SER A 78 -6.91 3.32 -1.50
C SER A 78 -6.15 2.47 -2.52
N GLY A 79 -4.81 2.50 -2.43
CA GLY A 79 -3.95 1.68 -3.25
C GLY A 79 -3.95 0.19 -2.87
N ASP A 80 -4.48 -0.14 -1.70
CA ASP A 80 -4.56 -1.52 -1.21
C ASP A 80 -5.56 -2.39 -2.01
N ALA A 81 -6.36 -1.78 -2.88
CA ALA A 81 -7.23 -2.50 -3.81
C ALA A 81 -6.52 -3.01 -5.07
N TYR A 82 -5.23 -2.67 -5.28
CA TYR A 82 -4.52 -2.95 -6.55
C TYR A 82 -3.47 -4.09 -6.55
N PRO A 83 -3.30 -4.96 -5.55
CA PRO A 83 -2.62 -6.23 -5.78
C PRO A 83 -3.30 -7.05 -6.88
N HIS A 84 -2.54 -7.90 -7.59
CA HIS A 84 -3.13 -8.81 -8.58
C HIS A 84 -4.04 -9.84 -7.96
N ARG A 85 -3.79 -10.20 -6.68
CA ARG A 85 -4.51 -11.23 -5.92
C ARG A 85 -5.13 -10.65 -4.67
N ILE A 86 -6.25 -11.20 -4.24
CA ILE A 86 -6.82 -10.91 -2.92
C ILE A 86 -5.80 -11.29 -1.81
N PRO A 87 -5.88 -10.68 -0.61
CA PRO A 87 -4.89 -10.85 0.46
C PRO A 87 -4.53 -12.30 0.74
N LYS A 88 -5.52 -13.19 0.84
CA LYS A 88 -5.33 -14.62 1.10
C LYS A 88 -4.41 -15.30 0.07
N TYR A 89 -4.60 -15.04 -1.22
CA TYR A 89 -3.79 -15.64 -2.27
C TYR A 89 -2.46 -14.92 -2.44
N ASN A 90 -2.40 -13.64 -2.11
CA ASN A 90 -1.16 -12.90 -2.11
C ASN A 90 -0.20 -13.42 -1.02
N ASP A 91 -0.72 -13.71 0.16
CA ASP A 91 0.06 -14.29 1.25
C ASP A 91 0.53 -15.72 0.92
N ALA A 92 -0.32 -16.52 0.29
CA ALA A 92 0.06 -17.85 -0.19
C ALA A 92 1.17 -17.79 -1.25
N GLU A 93 1.09 -16.87 -2.21
CA GLU A 93 2.11 -16.64 -3.24
C GLU A 93 3.44 -16.19 -2.62
N ARG A 94 3.41 -15.26 -1.69
CA ARG A 94 4.60 -14.79 -0.96
C ARG A 94 5.28 -15.95 -0.23
N LEU A 95 4.49 -16.79 0.44
CA LEU A 95 5.00 -17.95 1.15
C LEU A 95 5.62 -18.98 0.20
N GLN A 96 4.99 -19.21 -0.95
CA GLN A 96 5.51 -20.10 -1.98
C GLN A 96 6.85 -19.58 -2.54
N ILE A 97 6.91 -18.31 -2.92
CA ILE A 97 8.13 -17.66 -3.42
C ILE A 97 9.27 -17.80 -2.40
N PHE A 98 8.99 -17.52 -1.14
CA PHE A 98 9.97 -17.67 -0.06
C PHE A 98 10.50 -19.10 0.01
N ARG A 99 9.63 -20.10 0.15
CA ARG A 99 9.98 -21.50 0.36
C ARG A 99 10.73 -22.10 -0.81
N GLU A 100 10.23 -21.91 -2.03
CA GLU A 100 10.89 -22.44 -3.23
C GLU A 100 12.27 -21.87 -3.41
N ASN A 101 12.42 -20.56 -3.32
CA ASN A 101 13.72 -19.92 -3.54
C ASN A 101 14.69 -20.14 -2.39
N ALA A 102 14.22 -20.33 -1.18
CA ALA A 102 15.05 -20.74 -0.05
C ALA A 102 15.71 -22.10 -0.33
N ILE A 103 14.94 -23.09 -0.78
CA ILE A 103 15.44 -24.43 -1.12
C ILE A 103 16.35 -24.36 -2.35
N VAL A 104 15.94 -23.68 -3.42
CA VAL A 104 16.74 -23.53 -4.64
C VAL A 104 18.08 -22.83 -4.34
N GLY A 105 18.08 -21.84 -3.47
CA GLY A 105 19.29 -21.17 -3.01
C GLY A 105 20.23 -22.12 -2.27
N MET A 106 19.71 -22.93 -1.35
CA MET A 106 20.48 -23.94 -0.63
C MET A 106 21.09 -24.99 -1.59
N LEU A 107 20.36 -25.39 -2.64
CA LEU A 107 20.88 -26.30 -3.66
C LEU A 107 22.06 -25.67 -4.40
N LYS A 108 21.95 -24.41 -4.81
CA LYS A 108 23.03 -23.66 -5.50
C LYS A 108 24.26 -23.49 -4.60
N GLU A 109 24.06 -23.30 -3.32
CA GLU A 109 25.12 -23.16 -2.31
C GLU A 109 25.68 -24.51 -1.82
N GLN A 110 25.16 -25.62 -2.32
CA GLN A 110 25.53 -26.97 -1.90
C GLN A 110 25.34 -27.21 -0.39
N THR A 111 24.37 -26.51 0.20
CA THR A 111 24.03 -26.64 1.64
C THR A 111 22.77 -27.46 1.89
N TYR A 112 22.08 -27.94 0.86
CA TYR A 112 20.89 -28.78 0.97
C TYR A 112 21.27 -30.27 1.15
N THR A 113 20.62 -30.94 2.12
CA THR A 113 20.74 -32.37 2.35
C THR A 113 19.37 -32.97 2.70
N GLU A 114 19.18 -34.29 2.59
CA GLU A 114 17.93 -34.97 2.97
C GLU A 114 17.58 -34.75 4.45
N GLU A 115 18.57 -34.76 5.33
CA GLU A 115 18.38 -34.48 6.76
C GLU A 115 17.87 -33.06 6.97
N ARG A 116 18.47 -32.07 6.32
CA ARG A 116 18.04 -30.67 6.40
C ARG A 116 16.67 -30.46 5.79
N CYS A 117 16.35 -31.16 4.71
CA CYS A 117 15.01 -31.17 4.11
C CYS A 117 13.94 -31.60 5.13
N THR A 118 14.18 -32.68 5.86
CA THR A 118 13.25 -33.15 6.89
C THR A 118 12.98 -32.10 7.95
N ILE A 119 14.02 -31.43 8.43
CA ILE A 119 13.92 -30.36 9.43
C ILE A 119 13.15 -29.15 8.86
N ILE A 120 13.45 -28.75 7.62
CA ILE A 120 12.74 -27.66 6.95
C ILE A 120 11.24 -27.99 6.84
N GLN A 121 10.91 -29.21 6.42
CA GLN A 121 9.51 -29.65 6.29
C GLN A 121 8.76 -29.64 7.64
N GLU A 122 9.41 -29.98 8.74
CA GLU A 122 8.82 -29.86 10.07
C GLU A 122 8.48 -28.41 10.40
N PHE A 123 9.38 -27.46 10.15
CA PHE A 123 9.13 -26.04 10.38
C PHE A 123 8.06 -25.47 9.43
N GLN A 124 8.06 -25.90 8.17
CA GLN A 124 7.00 -25.53 7.22
C GLN A 124 5.62 -26.01 7.66
N LYS A 125 5.52 -27.24 8.17
CA LYS A 125 4.25 -27.78 8.73
C LYS A 125 3.80 -27.03 9.97
N ALA A 126 4.76 -26.58 10.80
CA ALA A 126 4.49 -25.76 11.97
C ALA A 126 4.18 -24.29 11.63
N GLY A 127 4.36 -23.86 10.37
CA GLY A 127 4.13 -22.47 9.92
C GLY A 127 5.12 -21.46 10.50
N ASN A 128 6.31 -21.90 10.93
CA ASN A 128 7.32 -21.05 11.55
C ASN A 128 8.68 -21.12 10.86
N ASP A 129 8.73 -21.59 9.64
CA ASP A 129 9.94 -21.78 8.84
C ASP A 129 10.67 -20.46 8.48
N ALA A 130 10.03 -19.30 8.66
CA ALA A 130 10.66 -17.99 8.50
C ALA A 130 11.26 -17.40 9.80
N ASP A 131 11.18 -18.11 10.94
CA ASP A 131 11.65 -17.63 12.25
C ASP A 131 13.18 -17.68 12.33
N GLU A 132 13.79 -16.53 12.66
CA GLU A 132 15.24 -16.39 12.86
C GLU A 132 15.81 -17.26 13.99
N LYS A 133 14.98 -17.63 14.97
CA LYS A 133 15.40 -18.47 16.11
C LYS A 133 15.97 -19.81 15.67
N HIS A 134 15.58 -20.30 14.49
CA HIS A 134 16.11 -21.55 13.96
C HIS A 134 17.61 -21.50 13.67
N VAL A 135 18.17 -20.32 13.35
CA VAL A 135 19.63 -20.13 13.12
C VAL A 135 20.43 -20.43 14.38
N GLY A 136 19.90 -20.09 15.55
CA GLY A 136 20.56 -20.37 16.83
C GLY A 136 20.77 -21.86 17.10
N LYS A 137 19.87 -22.72 16.56
CA LYS A 137 19.97 -24.17 16.68
C LYS A 137 20.71 -24.81 15.48
N TYR A 138 20.52 -24.25 14.28
CA TYR A 138 21.04 -24.75 13.03
C TYR A 138 21.70 -23.63 12.22
N SER A 139 23.00 -23.46 12.33
CA SER A 139 23.72 -22.37 11.63
C SER A 139 23.52 -22.39 10.09
N TRP A 140 23.33 -23.57 9.49
CA TRP A 140 23.04 -23.71 8.07
C TRP A 140 21.66 -23.13 7.67
N TYR A 141 20.75 -22.94 8.63
CA TYR A 141 19.41 -22.40 8.36
C TYR A 141 19.44 -20.94 7.89
N GLU A 142 20.53 -20.22 8.17
CA GLU A 142 20.76 -18.88 7.64
C GLU A 142 20.73 -18.86 6.11
N SER A 143 21.25 -19.89 5.43
CA SER A 143 21.17 -20.02 3.97
C SER A 143 19.71 -20.08 3.50
N TYR A 144 18.85 -20.86 4.17
CA TYR A 144 17.42 -20.95 3.88
C TYR A 144 16.74 -19.58 4.01
N LEU A 145 16.89 -18.93 5.16
CA LEU A 145 16.24 -17.61 5.41
C LEU A 145 16.73 -16.53 4.44
N ARG A 146 18.01 -16.41 4.22
CA ARG A 146 18.62 -15.41 3.33
C ARG A 146 18.11 -15.54 1.90
N ASN A 147 18.11 -16.75 1.35
CA ASN A 147 17.66 -16.97 -0.03
C ASN A 147 16.15 -16.75 -0.20
N GLY A 148 15.34 -17.18 0.76
CA GLY A 148 13.90 -16.91 0.76
C GLY A 148 13.57 -15.42 0.85
N ARG A 149 14.22 -14.70 1.75
CA ARG A 149 14.04 -13.23 1.92
C ARG A 149 14.47 -12.46 0.68
N LYS A 150 15.62 -12.81 0.09
CA LYS A 150 16.08 -12.17 -1.14
C LYS A 150 15.09 -12.35 -2.29
N ALA A 151 14.45 -13.50 -2.38
CA ALA A 151 13.40 -13.72 -3.39
C ALA A 151 12.16 -12.85 -3.14
N LEU A 152 11.76 -12.71 -1.87
CA LEU A 152 10.66 -11.81 -1.51
C LEU A 152 10.98 -10.35 -1.81
N GLU A 153 12.18 -9.87 -1.53
CA GLU A 153 12.63 -8.50 -1.86
C GLU A 153 12.46 -8.21 -3.37
N ASN A 154 12.69 -9.21 -4.23
CA ASN A 154 12.53 -9.09 -5.67
C ASN A 154 11.07 -9.23 -6.16
N TYR A 155 10.13 -9.47 -5.28
CA TYR A 155 8.72 -9.66 -5.57
C TYR A 155 7.84 -8.57 -4.91
N LEU A 156 8.08 -8.29 -3.63
CA LEU A 156 7.25 -7.39 -2.84
C LEU A 156 7.26 -5.97 -3.41
N GLY A 157 6.08 -5.40 -3.59
CA GLY A 157 5.91 -4.04 -4.08
C GLY A 157 6.33 -3.82 -5.54
N THR A 158 6.57 -4.89 -6.30
CA THR A 158 6.86 -4.82 -7.74
C THR A 158 5.62 -5.07 -8.59
N GLU A 159 5.73 -4.89 -9.91
CA GLU A 159 4.66 -5.18 -10.87
C GLU A 159 4.21 -6.65 -10.89
N LYS A 160 4.98 -7.56 -10.31
CA LYS A 160 4.60 -8.98 -10.16
C LYS A 160 3.52 -9.18 -9.10
N GLU A 161 3.52 -8.35 -8.09
CA GLU A 161 2.57 -8.38 -6.98
C GLU A 161 1.42 -7.39 -7.19
N ILE A 162 1.74 -6.20 -7.71
CA ILE A 162 0.87 -5.03 -7.76
C ILE A 162 0.54 -4.68 -9.21
N ASN A 163 -0.73 -4.40 -9.47
CA ASN A 163 -1.21 -3.91 -10.76
C ASN A 163 -1.02 -2.39 -10.87
N PHE A 164 0.24 -1.95 -11.00
CA PHE A 164 0.56 -0.53 -11.18
C PHE A 164 -0.04 0.04 -12.47
N GLU A 165 -0.16 -0.76 -13.53
CA GLU A 165 -0.77 -0.32 -14.78
C GLU A 165 -2.18 0.20 -14.56
N GLU A 166 -2.98 -0.51 -13.79
CA GLU A 166 -4.38 -0.14 -13.55
C GLU A 166 -4.51 1.14 -12.72
N VAL A 167 -3.75 1.26 -11.62
CA VAL A 167 -3.80 2.48 -10.80
C VAL A 167 -3.23 3.68 -11.53
N ASN A 168 -2.14 3.51 -12.30
CA ASN A 168 -1.58 4.56 -13.13
C ASN A 168 -2.58 5.04 -14.19
N ARG A 169 -3.29 4.11 -14.86
CA ARG A 169 -4.33 4.46 -15.83
C ARG A 169 -5.44 5.31 -15.22
N LEU A 170 -5.91 4.96 -14.00
CA LEU A 170 -6.92 5.76 -13.30
C LEU A 170 -6.39 7.15 -12.94
N VAL A 171 -5.18 7.24 -12.40
CA VAL A 171 -4.54 8.52 -12.03
C VAL A 171 -4.35 9.42 -13.25
N HIS A 172 -3.87 8.86 -14.36
CA HIS A 172 -3.70 9.62 -15.61
C HIS A 172 -5.04 10.06 -16.20
N ALA A 173 -6.07 9.20 -16.16
CA ALA A 173 -7.41 9.56 -16.61
C ALA A 173 -8.01 10.69 -15.74
N PHE A 174 -7.84 10.65 -14.44
CA PHE A 174 -8.21 11.74 -13.53
C PHE A 174 -7.51 13.05 -13.90
N LYS A 175 -6.19 13.03 -14.08
CA LYS A 175 -5.40 14.23 -14.46
C LYS A 175 -5.79 14.79 -15.83
N ALA A 176 -6.20 13.93 -16.75
CA ALA A 176 -6.71 14.33 -18.07
C ALA A 176 -8.13 14.92 -18.04
N GLY A 177 -8.76 15.00 -16.84
CA GLY A 177 -10.10 15.58 -16.68
C GLY A 177 -11.24 14.56 -16.87
N GLY A 178 -10.96 13.26 -16.77
CA GLY A 178 -12.00 12.23 -16.80
C GLY A 178 -13.08 12.48 -15.75
N GLU A 179 -14.33 12.52 -16.20
CA GLU A 179 -15.48 12.84 -15.34
C GLU A 179 -16.04 11.61 -14.63
N LYS A 180 -16.08 10.47 -15.31
CA LYS A 180 -16.54 9.19 -14.77
C LYS A 180 -15.46 8.16 -14.92
N LEU A 181 -15.00 7.62 -13.79
CA LEU A 181 -13.92 6.66 -13.74
C LEU A 181 -14.34 5.44 -12.92
N TRP A 182 -13.93 4.26 -13.39
CA TRP A 182 -14.14 3.02 -12.66
C TRP A 182 -13.05 2.86 -11.60
N VAL A 183 -13.45 2.80 -10.34
CA VAL A 183 -12.57 2.59 -9.18
C VAL A 183 -12.70 1.15 -8.74
N ARG A 184 -11.55 0.50 -8.58
CA ARG A 184 -11.45 -0.87 -8.11
C ARG A 184 -11.58 -0.93 -6.59
N HIS A 185 -12.34 -1.90 -6.11
CA HIS A 185 -12.44 -2.26 -4.71
C HIS A 185 -12.07 -3.73 -4.55
N MET A 186 -11.34 -4.04 -3.48
CA MET A 186 -10.93 -5.39 -3.15
C MET A 186 -11.10 -5.64 -1.66
N GLY A 187 -11.87 -6.67 -1.30
CA GLY A 187 -11.98 -7.18 0.05
C GLY A 187 -11.04 -8.37 0.29
N ARG A 188 -11.43 -9.24 1.22
CA ARG A 188 -10.63 -10.41 1.62
C ARG A 188 -11.01 -11.68 0.89
N GLU A 189 -12.24 -11.74 0.36
CA GLU A 189 -12.79 -12.89 -0.34
C GLU A 189 -12.88 -12.64 -1.83
N GLU A 190 -12.90 -13.69 -2.64
CA GLU A 190 -12.96 -13.64 -4.11
C GLU A 190 -14.19 -12.87 -4.63
N THR A 191 -15.30 -12.94 -3.90
CA THR A 191 -16.55 -12.27 -4.23
C THR A 191 -16.55 -10.79 -3.89
N GLU A 192 -15.51 -10.31 -3.25
CA GLU A 192 -15.35 -8.92 -2.80
C GLU A 192 -14.40 -8.12 -3.70
N LEU A 193 -14.24 -8.53 -4.94
CA LEU A 193 -13.58 -7.77 -5.99
C LEU A 193 -14.65 -7.19 -6.91
N TRP A 194 -14.79 -5.86 -6.91
CA TRP A 194 -15.73 -5.17 -7.78
C TRP A 194 -15.21 -3.82 -8.24
N TYR A 195 -15.92 -3.22 -9.18
CA TYR A 195 -15.64 -1.87 -9.66
C TYR A 195 -16.87 -1.00 -9.44
N GLU A 196 -16.64 0.26 -9.10
CA GLU A 196 -17.67 1.27 -8.94
C GLU A 196 -17.38 2.44 -9.87
N GLU A 197 -18.37 2.86 -10.66
CA GLU A 197 -18.26 4.10 -11.42
C GLU A 197 -18.41 5.28 -10.49
N LYS A 198 -17.38 6.08 -10.35
CA LYS A 198 -17.38 7.31 -9.55
C LYS A 198 -17.40 8.54 -10.45
N ASP A 199 -18.19 9.54 -10.01
CA ASP A 199 -18.20 10.85 -10.62
C ASP A 199 -17.07 11.72 -10.04
N PHE A 200 -16.12 12.10 -10.91
CA PHE A 200 -15.01 12.97 -10.61
C PHE A 200 -15.20 14.39 -11.15
N THR A 201 -16.37 14.76 -11.63
CA THR A 201 -16.70 16.09 -12.18
C THR A 201 -16.40 17.09 -11.10
N GLY A 202 -16.25 17.64 -10.40
CA GLY A 202 -15.91 18.65 -9.39
C GLY A 202 -14.73 18.29 -8.50
N ILE A 203 -14.25 17.06 -8.56
CA ILE A 203 -13.10 16.63 -7.74
C ILE A 203 -11.82 17.30 -8.25
N LYS A 204 -11.16 18.07 -7.39
CA LYS A 204 -9.92 18.77 -7.71
C LYS A 204 -8.68 18.02 -7.21
N VAL A 205 -8.79 17.31 -6.10
CA VAL A 205 -7.67 16.59 -5.49
C VAL A 205 -7.98 15.10 -5.38
N LEU A 206 -7.08 14.28 -5.93
CA LEU A 206 -7.05 12.84 -5.69
C LEU A 206 -6.01 12.54 -4.60
N LEU A 207 -6.46 12.11 -3.43
CA LEU A 207 -5.60 11.64 -2.34
C LEU A 207 -5.38 10.14 -2.52
N VAL A 208 -4.17 9.73 -2.89
CA VAL A 208 -3.83 8.30 -3.01
C VAL A 208 -3.15 7.84 -1.73
N GLU A 209 -3.86 7.04 -0.95
CA GLU A 209 -3.36 6.44 0.29
C GLU A 209 -2.84 5.05 -0.01
N TRP A 210 -1.51 4.86 0.13
CA TRP A 210 -0.91 3.60 -0.23
C TRP A 210 0.53 3.43 0.28
N THR A 211 0.89 2.23 0.69
CA THR A 211 2.28 1.90 1.06
C THR A 211 3.25 2.04 -0.12
N HIS A 212 2.78 1.76 -1.34
CA HIS A 212 3.59 1.76 -2.57
C HIS A 212 3.46 3.05 -3.40
N SER A 213 2.85 4.12 -2.87
CA SER A 213 2.66 5.37 -3.63
C SER A 213 3.96 6.17 -3.85
N ASN A 214 5.08 5.74 -3.29
CA ASN A 214 6.44 6.22 -3.56
C ASN A 214 7.27 5.26 -4.43
N SER A 215 6.66 4.20 -4.98
CA SER A 215 7.34 3.24 -5.85
C SER A 215 7.70 3.88 -7.21
N GLU A 216 8.81 3.43 -7.80
CA GLU A 216 9.21 3.81 -9.17
C GLU A 216 8.23 3.34 -10.25
N TYR A 217 7.43 2.32 -9.97
CA TYR A 217 6.37 1.83 -10.86
C TYR A 217 5.09 2.68 -10.83
N TYR A 218 4.94 3.53 -9.81
CA TYR A 218 3.77 4.39 -9.65
C TYR A 218 4.04 5.80 -10.20
N SER A 219 3.16 6.28 -11.08
CA SER A 219 3.35 7.54 -11.80
C SER A 219 2.16 8.49 -11.66
N GLY A 220 2.38 9.76 -11.99
CA GLY A 220 1.32 10.78 -12.01
C GLY A 220 1.13 11.54 -10.70
N VAL A 221 1.95 11.31 -9.68
CA VAL A 221 1.94 12.04 -8.41
C VAL A 221 2.47 13.45 -8.61
N ASP A 222 1.74 14.43 -8.10
CA ASP A 222 2.17 15.84 -8.10
C ASP A 222 2.82 16.22 -6.76
N ILE A 223 2.26 15.73 -5.65
CA ILE A 223 2.73 16.06 -4.30
C ILE A 223 2.86 14.77 -3.48
N PRO A 224 4.08 14.25 -3.27
CA PRO A 224 4.29 13.12 -2.39
C PRO A 224 4.36 13.57 -0.91
N ILE A 225 3.66 12.83 -0.05
CA ILE A 225 3.76 12.89 1.41
C ILE A 225 4.27 11.53 1.89
N TYR A 226 5.38 11.53 2.60
CA TYR A 226 5.90 10.32 3.23
C TYR A 226 5.77 10.43 4.75
N LEU A 227 5.06 9.48 5.35
CA LEU A 227 4.91 9.36 6.80
C LEU A 227 6.00 8.42 7.31
N ASP A 228 7.01 9.00 7.94
CA ASP A 228 8.06 8.27 8.63
C ASP A 228 7.67 8.13 10.11
N SER A 229 7.50 6.90 10.55
CA SER A 229 7.17 6.58 11.93
C SER A 229 8.26 5.71 12.54
N THR A 230 8.70 6.06 13.73
CA THR A 230 9.64 5.21 14.48
C THR A 230 8.92 3.97 15.03
N PRO A 231 9.63 2.85 15.27
CA PRO A 231 9.03 1.66 15.88
C PRO A 231 8.33 1.92 17.24
N ARG A 232 8.66 3.02 17.92
CA ARG A 232 8.01 3.44 19.17
C ARG A 232 6.67 4.14 18.96
N GLU A 233 6.41 4.65 17.76
CA GLU A 233 5.17 5.35 17.42
C GLU A 233 4.15 4.43 16.75
N THR A 234 4.56 3.22 16.38
CA THR A 234 3.72 2.22 15.71
C THR A 234 3.27 1.09 16.66
N LEU A 235 3.69 1.10 17.91
CA LEU A 235 3.25 0.20 18.97
C LEU A 235 2.16 0.86 19.81
#